data_6d16744b9b0c577cf060c4b304c1a5ec
#
_entry.id   6d16744b9b0c577cf060c4b304c1a5ec
#
_cell.length_a   1.000
_cell.length_b   1.000
_cell.length_c   1.000
_cell.angle_alpha   90.00
_cell.angle_beta   90.00
_cell.angle_gamma   90.00
#
_symmetry.space_group_name_H-M   'P 1'
#
loop_
_entity.id
_entity.type
_entity.pdbx_description
1 polymer ?
#
loop_
_entity_poly.entity_id
_entity_poly.type
_entity_poly.pdbx_seq_one_letter_code
_entity_poly.pdbx_strand_id
1 'polypeptide(L)'
;LASSAASDVYKRQDQWFPETARGLALKGAELLFYPTAIGSEPILGCDSMPHWRRCMMGHAACNLMPVIAANRIGTETVEPCAENGQQSSALTFYGSSFITDATGEVTEEMDRVSEGFILHTFDLDEIEEERRSWGLFRDRRPEIYLKE
;
A
#
# COMPACT_ATOMS: atom_id res chain seq x y z
N LEU A 1 -9.88 -7.57 -12.88
CA LEU A 1 -9.28 -7.36 -11.55
C LEU A 1 -7.93 -8.08 -11.52
N ALA A 2 -6.86 -7.34 -11.76
CA ALA A 2 -5.52 -7.86 -11.54
C ALA A 2 -5.22 -7.79 -10.04
N SER A 3 -5.35 -8.91 -9.34
CA SER A 3 -4.96 -9.02 -7.93
C SER A 3 -3.47 -9.33 -7.86
N SER A 4 -2.66 -8.42 -7.36
CA SER A 4 -1.27 -8.69 -7.03
C SER A 4 -1.09 -9.50 -5.74
N ALA A 5 -2.19 -9.78 -5.05
CA ALA A 5 -2.17 -10.36 -3.71
C ALA A 5 -1.75 -11.83 -3.65
N ALA A 6 -1.51 -12.49 -4.77
CA ALA A 6 -1.36 -13.95 -4.78
C ALA A 6 0.07 -14.45 -4.53
N SER A 7 1.09 -13.63 -4.60
CA SER A 7 2.46 -14.15 -4.63
C SER A 7 3.32 -13.87 -3.41
N ASP A 8 2.91 -13.02 -2.48
CA ASP A 8 3.76 -12.75 -1.32
C ASP A 8 3.01 -12.78 0.02
N VAL A 9 2.44 -13.95 0.30
CA VAL A 9 1.76 -14.21 1.58
C VAL A 9 2.75 -14.11 2.76
N TYR A 10 4.04 -14.26 2.53
CA TYR A 10 5.05 -14.32 3.59
C TYR A 10 5.69 -12.97 3.97
N LYS A 11 5.76 -12.02 3.07
CA LYS A 11 6.56 -10.80 3.33
C LYS A 11 5.83 -9.47 3.14
N ARG A 12 4.70 -9.45 2.45
CA ARG A 12 3.92 -8.22 2.15
C ARG A 12 4.79 -7.02 1.75
N GLN A 13 5.91 -7.30 1.06
CA GLN A 13 6.92 -6.31 0.72
C GLN A 13 6.59 -5.53 -0.54
N ASP A 14 5.77 -6.09 -1.43
CA ASP A 14 5.39 -5.47 -2.70
C ASP A 14 4.78 -4.08 -2.55
N GLN A 15 4.16 -3.80 -1.41
CA GLN A 15 3.65 -2.47 -1.07
C GLN A 15 4.75 -1.39 -0.96
N TRP A 16 6.02 -1.78 -0.80
CA TRP A 16 7.14 -0.85 -0.69
C TRP A 16 7.78 -0.53 -2.05
N PHE A 17 7.51 -1.35 -3.06
CA PHE A 17 8.20 -1.28 -4.35
C PHE A 17 7.36 -0.57 -5.41
N PRO A 18 7.83 0.60 -5.90
CA PRO A 18 7.13 1.34 -6.94
C PRO A 18 7.04 0.56 -8.27
N GLU A 19 7.95 -0.39 -8.51
CA GLU A 19 7.95 -1.26 -9.67
C GLU A 19 6.69 -2.11 -9.76
N THR A 20 6.20 -2.64 -8.63
CA THR A 20 4.98 -3.45 -8.59
C THR A 20 3.77 -2.62 -8.96
N ALA A 21 3.60 -1.44 -8.34
CA ALA A 21 2.50 -0.52 -8.64
C ALA A 21 2.52 -0.09 -10.12
N ARG A 22 3.71 0.28 -10.64
CA ARG A 22 3.88 0.65 -12.05
C ARG A 22 3.61 -0.52 -12.98
N GLY A 23 4.07 -1.71 -12.64
CA GLY A 23 3.85 -2.92 -13.43
C GLY A 23 2.36 -3.27 -13.56
N LEU A 24 1.59 -3.12 -12.49
CA LEU A 24 0.14 -3.33 -12.48
C LEU A 24 -0.59 -2.26 -13.32
N ALA A 25 -0.24 -1.00 -13.16
CA ALA A 25 -0.80 0.10 -13.94
C ALA A 25 -0.56 -0.10 -15.45
N LEU A 26 0.64 -0.54 -15.85
CA LEU A 26 0.98 -0.85 -17.24
C LEU A 26 0.21 -2.06 -17.81
N LYS A 27 -0.33 -2.91 -16.93
CA LYS A 27 -1.19 -4.05 -17.30
C LYS A 27 -2.67 -3.69 -17.28
N GLY A 28 -3.02 -2.42 -17.06
CA GLY A 28 -4.38 -1.93 -17.09
C GLY A 28 -5.11 -2.00 -15.73
N ALA A 29 -4.39 -2.05 -14.63
CA ALA A 29 -5.04 -1.88 -13.32
C ALA A 29 -5.57 -0.45 -13.20
N GLU A 30 -6.78 -0.33 -12.67
CA GLU A 30 -7.47 0.95 -12.44
C GLU A 30 -7.45 1.35 -10.96
N LEU A 31 -7.37 0.36 -10.07
CA LEU A 31 -7.31 0.52 -8.61
C LEU A 31 -6.25 -0.39 -8.03
N LEU A 32 -5.54 0.06 -6.99
CA LEU A 32 -4.60 -0.73 -6.22
C LEU A 32 -5.15 -1.04 -4.83
N PHE A 33 -5.15 -2.32 -4.47
CA PHE A 33 -5.54 -2.78 -3.14
C PHE A 33 -4.33 -3.34 -2.39
N TYR A 34 -4.08 -2.79 -1.20
CA TYR A 34 -3.04 -3.25 -0.29
C TYR A 34 -3.65 -3.77 1.03
N PRO A 35 -4.18 -5.00 1.06
CA PRO A 35 -4.55 -5.63 2.31
C PRO A 35 -3.26 -5.99 3.07
N THR A 36 -3.11 -5.45 4.27
CA THR A 36 -1.85 -5.56 5.01
C THR A 36 -2.04 -5.78 6.51
N ALA A 37 -0.99 -6.19 7.19
CA ALA A 37 -0.87 -6.23 8.62
C ALA A 37 0.51 -5.69 9.00
N ILE A 38 0.64 -4.37 8.91
CA ILE A 38 1.88 -3.67 9.20
C ILE A 38 1.75 -2.90 10.52
N GLY A 39 2.81 -2.90 11.29
CA GLY A 39 2.83 -2.29 12.60
C GLY A 39 4.24 -1.85 12.99
N SER A 40 4.35 -1.31 14.19
CA SER A 40 5.60 -0.90 14.78
C SER A 40 6.15 -2.02 15.65
N GLU A 41 7.38 -2.41 15.40
CA GLU A 41 8.13 -3.30 16.27
C GLU A 41 8.74 -2.48 17.42
N PRO A 42 8.50 -2.88 18.68
CA PRO A 42 9.01 -2.15 19.83
C PRO A 42 10.53 -1.97 19.84
N ILE A 43 11.25 -2.93 19.25
CA ILE A 43 12.73 -2.93 19.20
C ILE A 43 13.27 -1.76 18.37
N LEU A 44 12.54 -1.34 17.34
CA LEU A 44 13.01 -0.26 16.46
C LEU A 44 12.77 1.14 17.02
N GLY A 45 11.88 1.29 18.01
CA GLY A 45 11.62 2.57 18.69
C GLY A 45 11.11 3.69 17.77
N CYS A 46 10.65 3.35 16.56
CA CYS A 46 10.16 4.32 15.58
C CYS A 46 8.75 4.00 15.11
N ASP A 47 7.97 5.05 14.85
CA ASP A 47 6.66 4.93 14.22
C ASP A 47 6.83 4.98 12.70
N SER A 48 6.74 3.83 12.04
CA SER A 48 6.89 3.71 10.59
C SER A 48 5.61 4.04 9.80
N MET A 49 4.47 4.26 10.44
CA MET A 49 3.21 4.52 9.76
C MET A 49 3.27 5.70 8.79
N PRO A 50 3.85 6.88 9.16
CA PRO A 50 3.92 8.00 8.24
C PRO A 50 4.79 7.72 7.00
N HIS A 51 5.79 6.86 7.12
CA HIS A 51 6.60 6.41 5.99
C HIS A 51 5.79 5.49 5.08
N TRP A 52 5.17 4.47 5.63
CA TRP A 52 4.30 3.56 4.89
C TRP A 52 3.21 4.31 4.11
N ARG A 53 2.50 5.22 4.78
CA ARG A 53 1.45 6.04 4.17
C ARG A 53 1.97 6.83 2.96
N ARG A 54 3.14 7.48 3.09
CA ARG A 54 3.74 8.23 1.98
C ARG A 54 4.10 7.36 0.79
N CYS A 55 4.55 6.12 1.02
CA CYS A 55 4.82 5.18 -0.07
C CYS A 55 3.53 4.85 -0.83
N MET A 56 2.44 4.55 -0.12
CA MET A 56 1.15 4.24 -0.74
C MET A 56 0.59 5.43 -1.53
N MET A 57 0.63 6.63 -0.95
CA MET A 57 0.23 7.88 -1.63
C MET A 57 1.09 8.12 -2.88
N GLY A 58 2.40 7.85 -2.78
CA GLY A 58 3.32 7.95 -3.91
C GLY A 58 2.97 6.98 -5.05
N HIS A 59 2.54 5.75 -4.72
CA HIS A 59 2.09 4.80 -5.74
C HIS A 59 0.83 5.29 -6.46
N ALA A 60 -0.12 5.90 -5.75
CA ALA A 60 -1.29 6.50 -6.37
C ALA A 60 -0.88 7.65 -7.30
N ALA A 61 -0.18 8.64 -6.77
CA ALA A 61 0.23 9.84 -7.49
C ALA A 61 1.07 9.55 -8.75
N CYS A 62 2.07 8.67 -8.64
CA CYS A 62 2.95 8.32 -9.76
C CYS A 62 2.24 7.56 -10.89
N ASN A 63 1.10 6.92 -10.60
CA ASN A 63 0.36 6.11 -11.56
C ASN A 63 -1.00 6.70 -11.94
N LEU A 64 -1.40 7.83 -11.35
CA LEU A 64 -2.76 8.38 -11.44
C LEU A 64 -3.78 7.27 -11.26
N MET A 65 -3.69 6.59 -10.13
CA MET A 65 -4.47 5.38 -9.87
C MET A 65 -4.76 5.29 -8.36
N PRO A 66 -6.02 5.32 -7.94
CA PRO A 66 -6.38 5.26 -6.53
C PRO A 66 -5.79 4.05 -5.80
N VAL A 67 -5.44 4.26 -4.54
CA VAL A 67 -4.95 3.22 -3.63
C VAL A 67 -5.92 3.02 -2.49
N ILE A 68 -6.24 1.77 -2.21
CA ILE A 68 -7.05 1.34 -1.09
C ILE A 68 -6.16 0.50 -0.18
N ALA A 69 -5.75 1.07 0.95
CA ALA A 69 -4.89 0.43 1.93
C ALA A 69 -5.70 0.01 3.16
N ALA A 70 -5.88 -1.30 3.35
CA ALA A 70 -6.57 -1.86 4.50
C ALA A 70 -5.55 -2.49 5.44
N ASN A 71 -5.42 -1.95 6.65
CA ASN A 71 -4.46 -2.43 7.64
C ASN A 71 -5.16 -2.98 8.89
N ARG A 72 -4.48 -3.88 9.56
CA ARG A 72 -4.90 -4.48 10.82
C ARG A 72 -4.70 -3.52 11.99
N ILE A 73 -5.47 -3.72 13.06
CA ILE A 73 -5.34 -3.06 14.37
C ILE A 73 -4.99 -4.08 15.46
N GLY A 74 -4.63 -3.59 16.64
CA GLY A 74 -4.36 -4.38 17.83
C GLY A 74 -2.90 -4.82 17.95
N THR A 75 -2.62 -5.64 18.97
CA THR A 75 -1.27 -6.12 19.27
C THR A 75 -1.23 -7.64 19.25
N GLU A 76 -0.24 -8.20 18.58
CA GLU A 76 0.11 -9.63 18.68
C GLU A 76 1.37 -9.78 19.53
N THR A 77 1.30 -10.66 20.50
CA THR A 77 2.44 -11.03 21.34
C THR A 77 2.84 -12.47 21.03
N VAL A 78 4.13 -12.68 20.82
CA VAL A 78 4.74 -13.99 20.66
C VAL A 78 5.50 -14.31 21.94
N GLU A 79 5.03 -15.34 22.64
CA GLU A 79 5.66 -15.81 23.87
C GLU A 79 6.90 -16.66 23.56
N PRO A 80 7.92 -16.64 24.42
CA PRO A 80 9.09 -17.49 24.26
C PRO A 80 8.74 -18.98 24.29
N CYS A 81 9.19 -19.72 23.29
CA CYS A 81 9.06 -21.17 23.22
C CYS A 81 10.27 -21.78 22.54
N ALA A 82 10.39 -23.13 22.58
CA ALA A 82 11.53 -23.81 21.99
C ALA A 82 11.60 -23.63 20.46
N GLU A 83 10.44 -23.60 19.80
CA GLU A 83 10.31 -23.49 18.35
C GLU A 83 10.75 -22.11 17.82
N ASN A 84 10.63 -21.05 18.64
CA ASN A 84 11.05 -19.70 18.25
C ASN A 84 12.40 -19.28 18.85
N GLY A 85 13.16 -20.22 19.41
CA GLY A 85 14.47 -19.94 19.99
C GLY A 85 14.42 -19.10 21.27
N GLN A 86 13.34 -19.20 22.04
CA GLN A 86 13.11 -18.44 23.29
C GLN A 86 13.00 -16.92 23.04
N GLN A 87 12.60 -16.50 21.84
CA GLN A 87 12.40 -15.10 21.53
C GLN A 87 10.98 -14.66 21.91
N SER A 88 10.87 -13.46 22.49
CA SER A 88 9.60 -12.78 22.66
C SER A 88 9.52 -11.59 21.72
N SER A 89 8.35 -11.32 21.17
CA SER A 89 8.08 -10.10 20.43
C SER A 89 6.65 -9.64 20.64
N ALA A 90 6.43 -8.35 20.49
CA ALA A 90 5.10 -7.78 20.43
C ALA A 90 5.05 -6.84 19.24
N LEU A 91 4.11 -7.07 18.33
CA LEU A 91 3.86 -6.23 17.18
C LEU A 91 2.54 -5.51 17.34
N THR A 92 2.57 -4.18 17.42
CA THR A 92 1.35 -3.37 17.44
C THR A 92 1.07 -2.87 16.04
N PHE A 93 -0.02 -3.35 15.46
CA PHE A 93 -0.52 -2.89 14.16
C PHE A 93 -1.07 -1.48 14.32
N TYR A 94 -0.73 -0.59 13.41
CA TYR A 94 -1.10 0.82 13.57
C TYR A 94 -2.37 1.22 12.81
N GLY A 95 -3.20 0.26 12.38
CA GLY A 95 -4.45 0.57 11.70
C GLY A 95 -4.25 1.56 10.55
N SER A 96 -4.83 2.73 10.69
CA SER A 96 -4.65 3.83 9.73
C SER A 96 -4.99 3.43 8.29
N SER A 97 -6.02 2.59 8.12
CA SER A 97 -6.54 2.25 6.79
C SER A 97 -7.04 3.51 6.08
N PHE A 98 -6.82 3.59 4.77
CA PHE A 98 -7.20 4.79 4.02
C PHE A 98 -7.44 4.50 2.54
N ILE A 99 -8.11 5.45 1.90
CA ILE A 99 -8.34 5.49 0.47
C ILE A 99 -7.75 6.79 -0.07
N THR A 100 -7.07 6.73 -1.22
CA THR A 100 -6.62 7.91 -1.95
C THR A 100 -7.43 8.09 -3.23
N ASP A 101 -7.47 9.32 -3.72
CA ASP A 101 -7.82 9.58 -5.12
C ASP A 101 -6.64 9.19 -6.06
N ALA A 102 -6.79 9.45 -7.35
CA ALA A 102 -5.78 9.15 -8.35
C ALA A 102 -4.51 10.01 -8.20
N THR A 103 -4.60 11.19 -7.60
CA THR A 103 -3.46 12.10 -7.39
C THR A 103 -2.66 11.77 -6.12
N GLY A 104 -3.17 10.82 -5.31
CA GLY A 104 -2.56 10.41 -4.05
C GLY A 104 -3.02 11.21 -2.84
N GLU A 105 -4.02 12.09 -2.99
CA GLU A 105 -4.66 12.77 -1.87
C GLU A 105 -5.53 11.76 -1.10
N VAL A 106 -5.47 11.78 0.22
CA VAL A 106 -6.29 10.89 1.07
C VAL A 106 -7.70 11.44 1.14
N THR A 107 -8.65 10.66 0.64
CA THR A 107 -10.08 11.01 0.63
C THR A 107 -10.82 10.48 1.83
N GLU A 108 -10.45 9.29 2.29
CA GLU A 108 -11.07 8.62 3.42
C GLU A 108 -9.99 7.99 4.29
N GLU A 109 -10.13 8.07 5.61
CA GLU A 109 -9.20 7.41 6.53
C GLU A 109 -9.86 6.92 7.81
N MET A 110 -9.25 5.91 8.41
CA MET A 110 -9.56 5.41 9.74
C MET A 110 -8.44 5.74 10.72
N ASP A 111 -8.79 5.76 11.99
CA ASP A 111 -7.81 5.91 13.06
C ASP A 111 -6.96 4.63 13.26
N ARG A 112 -6.15 4.63 14.31
CA ARG A 112 -5.20 3.55 14.60
C ARG A 112 -5.77 2.39 15.38
N VAL A 113 -6.95 2.54 15.96
CA VAL A 113 -7.43 1.63 17.00
C VAL A 113 -8.85 1.11 16.77
N SER A 114 -9.66 1.84 16.00
CA SER A 114 -11.06 1.49 15.76
C SER A 114 -11.20 0.45 14.67
N GLU A 115 -12.04 -0.55 14.91
CA GLU A 115 -12.52 -1.46 13.89
C GLU A 115 -13.66 -0.82 13.11
N GLY A 116 -13.69 -1.00 11.79
CA GLY A 116 -14.74 -0.42 10.95
C GLY A 116 -14.50 -0.59 9.48
N PHE A 117 -15.22 0.20 8.71
CA PHE A 117 -15.07 0.27 7.26
C PHE A 117 -15.21 1.72 6.77
N ILE A 118 -14.63 1.98 5.61
CA ILE A 118 -14.78 3.24 4.86
C ILE A 118 -15.27 2.92 3.47
N LEU A 119 -16.01 3.84 2.86
CA LEU A 119 -16.57 3.70 1.52
C LEU A 119 -16.20 4.93 0.70
N HIS A 120 -15.83 4.68 -0.54
CA HIS A 120 -15.58 5.72 -1.53
C HIS A 120 -16.08 5.27 -2.89
N THR A 121 -16.53 6.23 -3.71
CA THR A 121 -16.99 5.97 -5.07
C THR A 121 -16.02 6.62 -6.04
N PHE A 122 -15.51 5.86 -6.99
CA PHE A 122 -14.63 6.33 -8.04
C PHE A 122 -15.38 6.41 -9.37
N ASP A 123 -15.17 7.50 -10.10
CA ASP A 123 -15.47 7.57 -11.53
C ASP A 123 -14.22 7.12 -12.31
N LEU A 124 -14.24 5.87 -12.78
CA LEU A 124 -13.08 5.29 -13.45
C LEU A 124 -12.84 5.89 -14.83
N ASP A 125 -13.90 6.34 -15.51
CA ASP A 125 -13.79 6.98 -16.81
C ASP A 125 -13.09 8.36 -16.67
N GLU A 126 -13.47 9.14 -15.67
CA GLU A 126 -12.82 10.42 -15.35
C GLU A 126 -11.33 10.24 -15.00
N ILE A 127 -11.03 9.24 -14.17
CA ILE A 127 -9.63 8.91 -13.80
C ILE A 127 -8.82 8.50 -15.03
N GLU A 128 -9.39 7.72 -15.93
CA GLU A 128 -8.71 7.32 -17.17
C GLU A 128 -8.46 8.51 -18.09
N GLU A 129 -9.42 9.43 -18.23
CA GLU A 129 -9.26 10.65 -19.01
C GLU A 129 -8.15 11.53 -18.42
N GLU A 130 -8.14 11.73 -17.12
CA GLU A 130 -7.09 12.46 -16.42
C GLU A 130 -5.72 11.83 -16.66
N ARG A 131 -5.60 10.51 -16.48
CA ARG A 131 -4.35 9.76 -16.72
C ARG A 131 -3.83 9.93 -18.14
N ARG A 132 -4.72 9.95 -19.14
CA ARG A 132 -4.35 10.18 -20.54
C ARG A 132 -3.89 11.62 -20.78
N SER A 133 -4.53 12.60 -20.13
CA SER A 133 -4.22 14.02 -20.29
C SER A 133 -2.82 14.36 -19.77
N TRP A 134 -2.40 13.80 -18.67
CA TRP A 134 -1.07 14.04 -18.07
C TRP A 134 0.08 13.44 -18.85
N GLY A 135 -0.14 12.45 -19.69
CA GLY A 135 0.89 11.81 -20.51
C GLY A 135 1.92 11.00 -19.75
N LEU A 136 1.73 10.70 -18.47
CA LEU A 136 2.70 9.99 -17.61
C LEU A 136 3.13 8.63 -18.17
N PHE A 137 2.27 7.96 -18.90
CA PHE A 137 2.58 6.66 -19.51
C PHE A 137 3.12 6.80 -20.93
N ARG A 138 2.61 7.78 -21.71
CA ARG A 138 3.06 8.06 -23.08
C ARG A 138 4.51 8.50 -23.12
N ASP A 139 4.91 9.35 -22.19
CA ASP A 139 6.20 10.04 -22.22
C ASP A 139 7.30 9.26 -21.47
N ARG A 140 7.01 8.01 -21.09
CA ARG A 140 8.00 7.11 -20.49
C ARG A 140 9.10 6.72 -21.48
N ARG A 141 10.29 6.55 -20.96
CA ARG A 141 11.46 6.09 -21.70
C ARG A 141 12.04 4.82 -21.06
N PRO A 142 11.35 3.67 -21.19
CA PRO A 142 11.74 2.42 -20.51
C PRO A 142 13.18 2.00 -20.84
N GLU A 143 13.64 2.31 -22.07
CA GLU A 143 14.97 1.96 -22.57
C GLU A 143 16.13 2.60 -21.79
N ILE A 144 15.85 3.59 -20.95
CA ILE A 144 16.88 4.28 -20.16
C ILE A 144 16.73 4.08 -18.63
N TYR A 145 15.63 3.52 -18.15
CA TYR A 145 15.36 3.46 -16.71
C TYR A 145 16.08 2.31 -16.02
N LEU A 146 16.11 1.15 -16.65
CA LEU A 146 16.82 -0.02 -16.14
C LEU A 146 17.52 -0.71 -17.29
N LYS A 147 18.82 -0.58 -17.34
CA LYS A 147 19.70 -1.47 -18.08
C LYS A 147 20.40 -2.33 -17.04
N GLU A 148 19.81 -3.49 -16.75
CA GLU A 148 20.53 -4.57 -16.10
C GLU A 148 21.36 -5.32 -17.12
#